data_3910d05098e65a923af62e8f4f9a034b
#
_entry.id   3910d05098e65a923af62e8f4f9a034b
#
_cell.length_a   1.000
_cell.length_b   1.000
_cell.length_c   1.000
_cell.angle_alpha   90.00
_cell.angle_beta   90.00
_cell.angle_gamma   90.00
#
_symmetry.space_group_name_H-M   'P 1'
#
loop_
_entity.id
_entity.type
_entity.pdbx_description
1 polymer ?
#
loop_
_entity_poly.entity_id
_entity_poly.type
_entity_poly.pdbx_seq_one_letter_code
_entity_poly.pdbx_strand_id
1 'polypeptide(L)'
;MKLACEMVNQIISNPESSIGVLVDSDLDGCMSATAIVQFLKSISVNPKIFFHPNKAHGLTTYNIDEIENANLNLLIIPDAGSNDTQYCSRLTSHGTKILVLDHHEITKPNPSSIIINPHMDKAHLNTKLSGAGVVSKFVDAYCEMYRLNPVYTKDLVACSIISDVCDVTVLENRKYIYDGLSHVENPFLKFLFDKAKEATPHAVGWTIAPKINALFRVESDIVTVFEGFINPSAIESAYKECNRAYNASRKIINEITKDPVIDEQKNCVISFVENENASFTGLLANRILDTTKKPIFVLRDKDDKVYTGSMRSPIEFASILNSSRLCRAEGHEKACGLVIQKENYDAFLKWLDAQSFDLEPTEDIAGQLSPRNINLFLCEQIESNKQLWANQIPEPRFSTTLRVKNSDIALFKKKSTTFKVEKNGVAFIKFQLKEDEVQKIESTKRLKIDVIFTLGINRYNGTETPQGMIQEWTIDEDDGEDMF
;
A
#
# COMPACT_ATOMS: atom_id res chain seq x y z
N MET A 1 -17.61 -16.24 -14.08
CA MET A 1 -16.46 -16.48 -14.95
C MET A 1 -16.85 -16.87 -16.39
N LYS A 2 -17.47 -18.03 -16.67
CA LYS A 2 -17.80 -18.50 -18.03
C LYS A 2 -18.54 -17.46 -18.89
N LEU A 3 -19.63 -16.89 -18.38
CA LEU A 3 -20.43 -15.88 -19.09
C LEU A 3 -19.62 -14.63 -19.46
N ALA A 4 -18.70 -14.20 -18.61
CA ALA A 4 -17.80 -13.09 -18.88
C ALA A 4 -16.84 -13.42 -20.04
N CYS A 5 -16.24 -14.62 -20.03
CA CYS A 5 -15.34 -15.05 -21.10
C CYS A 5 -16.10 -15.16 -22.45
N GLU A 6 -17.31 -15.72 -22.44
CA GLU A 6 -18.16 -15.84 -23.64
C GLU A 6 -18.54 -14.47 -24.20
N MET A 7 -18.93 -13.50 -23.36
CA MET A 7 -19.25 -12.14 -23.77
C MET A 7 -18.04 -11.44 -24.40
N VAL A 8 -16.88 -11.50 -23.72
CA VAL A 8 -15.65 -10.88 -24.24
C VAL A 8 -15.29 -11.51 -25.58
N ASN A 9 -15.27 -12.84 -25.69
CA ASN A 9 -14.93 -13.54 -26.93
C ASN A 9 -15.88 -13.19 -28.08
N GLN A 10 -17.18 -13.11 -27.83
CA GLN A 10 -18.15 -12.70 -28.83
C GLN A 10 -17.85 -11.29 -29.39
N ILE A 11 -17.49 -10.33 -28.52
CA ILE A 11 -17.24 -8.95 -28.92
C ILE A 11 -15.93 -8.85 -29.70
N ILE A 12 -14.84 -9.43 -29.19
CA ILE A 12 -13.52 -9.34 -29.84
C ILE A 12 -13.43 -10.13 -31.15
N SER A 13 -14.35 -11.08 -31.38
CA SER A 13 -14.44 -11.81 -32.66
C SER A 13 -14.84 -10.92 -33.83
N ASN A 14 -15.40 -9.74 -33.55
CA ASN A 14 -15.64 -8.70 -34.58
C ASN A 14 -14.46 -7.69 -34.55
N PRO A 15 -13.62 -7.63 -35.62
CA PRO A 15 -12.46 -6.73 -35.67
C PRO A 15 -12.82 -5.24 -35.58
N GLU A 16 -14.05 -4.85 -35.90
CA GLU A 16 -14.54 -3.48 -35.81
C GLU A 16 -15.00 -3.08 -34.40
N SER A 17 -14.94 -4.01 -33.43
CA SER A 17 -15.37 -3.74 -32.07
C SER A 17 -14.42 -2.79 -31.36
N SER A 18 -14.99 -1.74 -30.78
CA SER A 18 -14.26 -0.79 -29.93
C SER A 18 -14.29 -1.24 -28.47
N ILE A 19 -13.12 -1.40 -27.86
CA ILE A 19 -12.96 -1.86 -26.48
C ILE A 19 -12.27 -0.78 -25.66
N GLY A 20 -12.82 -0.47 -24.48
CA GLY A 20 -12.24 0.44 -23.51
C GLY A 20 -11.78 -0.28 -22.25
N VAL A 21 -10.75 0.26 -21.62
CA VAL A 21 -10.27 -0.14 -20.27
C VAL A 21 -10.14 1.12 -19.42
N LEU A 22 -10.78 1.14 -18.25
CA LEU A 22 -10.65 2.23 -17.27
C LEU A 22 -9.52 1.87 -16.30
N VAL A 23 -8.60 2.80 -16.08
CA VAL A 23 -7.51 2.66 -15.09
C VAL A 23 -7.94 3.34 -13.80
N ASP A 24 -8.02 2.59 -12.71
CA ASP A 24 -8.31 3.18 -11.40
C ASP A 24 -7.10 3.93 -10.82
N SER A 25 -7.34 4.82 -9.83
CA SER A 25 -6.40 5.88 -9.47
C SER A 25 -5.41 5.50 -8.35
N ASP A 26 -4.80 4.33 -8.45
CA ASP A 26 -3.69 3.87 -7.60
C ASP A 26 -2.85 2.77 -8.26
N LEU A 27 -1.95 2.14 -7.48
CA LEU A 27 -1.08 1.09 -8.02
C LEU A 27 -1.88 -0.18 -8.35
N ASP A 28 -2.89 -0.58 -7.55
CA ASP A 28 -3.71 -1.76 -7.86
C ASP A 28 -4.46 -1.53 -9.18
N GLY A 29 -5.12 -0.40 -9.36
CA GLY A 29 -5.77 -0.04 -10.61
C GLY A 29 -4.82 -0.05 -11.81
N CYS A 30 -3.61 0.51 -11.66
CA CYS A 30 -2.58 0.46 -12.70
C CYS A 30 -2.16 -0.99 -13.03
N MET A 31 -1.95 -1.85 -12.02
CA MET A 31 -1.56 -3.25 -12.23
C MET A 31 -2.69 -4.06 -12.86
N SER A 32 -3.92 -3.85 -12.39
CA SER A 32 -5.13 -4.48 -12.90
C SER A 32 -5.37 -4.13 -14.38
N ALA A 33 -5.27 -2.85 -14.72
CA ALA A 33 -5.41 -2.38 -16.09
C ALA A 33 -4.26 -2.88 -16.98
N THR A 34 -3.02 -2.91 -16.46
CA THR A 34 -1.87 -3.46 -17.20
C THR A 34 -2.08 -4.92 -17.55
N ALA A 35 -2.53 -5.74 -16.58
CA ALA A 35 -2.77 -7.16 -16.78
C ALA A 35 -3.81 -7.42 -17.89
N ILE A 36 -4.94 -6.69 -17.87
CA ILE A 36 -5.98 -6.86 -18.89
C ILE A 36 -5.53 -6.33 -20.26
N VAL A 37 -4.76 -5.21 -20.31
CA VAL A 37 -4.24 -4.67 -21.57
C VAL A 37 -3.19 -5.61 -22.19
N GLN A 38 -2.30 -6.19 -21.39
CA GLN A 38 -1.34 -7.19 -21.86
C GLN A 38 -2.06 -8.43 -22.43
N PHE A 39 -3.10 -8.90 -21.74
CA PHE A 39 -3.94 -9.97 -22.26
C PHE A 39 -4.59 -9.61 -23.61
N LEU A 40 -5.28 -8.46 -23.70
CA LEU A 40 -5.93 -8.03 -24.94
C LEU A 40 -4.92 -7.88 -26.08
N LYS A 41 -3.76 -7.29 -25.82
CA LYS A 41 -2.68 -7.20 -26.84
C LYS A 41 -2.15 -8.56 -27.28
N SER A 42 -2.08 -9.55 -26.38
CA SER A 42 -1.63 -10.91 -26.72
C SER A 42 -2.54 -11.61 -27.72
N ILE A 43 -3.80 -11.17 -27.79
CA ILE A 43 -4.80 -11.65 -28.75
C ILE A 43 -5.10 -10.61 -29.85
N SER A 44 -4.15 -9.69 -30.08
CA SER A 44 -4.21 -8.66 -31.15
C SER A 44 -5.35 -7.64 -31.01
N VAL A 45 -5.83 -7.41 -29.79
CA VAL A 45 -6.83 -6.38 -29.48
C VAL A 45 -6.14 -5.18 -28.85
N ASN A 46 -6.35 -3.97 -29.37
CA ASN A 46 -5.81 -2.74 -28.86
C ASN A 46 -6.95 -1.92 -28.22
N PRO A 47 -7.09 -1.90 -26.89
CA PRO A 47 -8.14 -1.15 -26.22
C PRO A 47 -7.83 0.33 -26.17
N LYS A 48 -8.89 1.16 -26.11
CA LYS A 48 -8.81 2.56 -25.70
C LYS A 48 -8.68 2.64 -24.18
N ILE A 49 -7.73 3.42 -23.69
CA ILE A 49 -7.46 3.54 -22.25
C ILE A 49 -8.06 4.83 -21.73
N PHE A 50 -8.78 4.75 -20.60
CA PHE A 50 -9.38 5.88 -19.91
C PHE A 50 -8.75 6.05 -18.54
N PHE A 51 -8.57 7.30 -18.12
CA PHE A 51 -7.93 7.65 -16.85
C PHE A 51 -8.81 8.58 -16.03
N HIS A 52 -8.53 8.65 -14.75
CA HIS A 52 -9.07 9.69 -13.89
C HIS A 52 -8.19 10.95 -13.97
N PRO A 53 -8.78 12.14 -14.06
CA PRO A 53 -8.02 13.39 -14.03
C PRO A 53 -7.41 13.68 -12.64
N ASN A 54 -8.00 13.09 -11.58
CA ASN A 54 -7.59 13.22 -10.19
C ASN A 54 -7.81 11.90 -9.46
N LYS A 55 -7.43 11.83 -8.18
CA LYS A 55 -7.74 10.65 -7.38
C LYS A 55 -9.25 10.44 -7.27
N ALA A 56 -9.73 9.38 -7.88
CA ALA A 56 -11.12 8.95 -7.90
C ALA A 56 -11.16 7.42 -8.02
N HIS A 57 -12.33 6.81 -7.89
CA HIS A 57 -12.51 5.37 -7.96
C HIS A 57 -13.69 5.05 -8.86
N GLY A 58 -13.50 4.13 -9.82
CA GLY A 58 -14.52 3.64 -10.73
C GLY A 58 -15.07 4.69 -11.70
N LEU A 59 -16.33 4.54 -12.08
CA LEU A 59 -17.01 5.49 -12.97
C LEU A 59 -17.45 6.74 -12.20
N THR A 60 -17.17 7.91 -12.75
CA THR A 60 -17.44 9.20 -12.11
C THR A 60 -18.05 10.18 -13.10
N THR A 61 -18.54 11.32 -12.60
CA THR A 61 -19.01 12.43 -13.44
C THR A 61 -17.92 13.02 -14.34
N TYR A 62 -16.65 12.77 -14.03
CA TYR A 62 -15.51 13.33 -14.80
C TYR A 62 -15.11 12.47 -15.99
N ASN A 63 -15.33 11.14 -15.95
CA ASN A 63 -14.93 10.23 -17.03
C ASN A 63 -16.11 9.69 -17.85
N ILE A 64 -17.33 9.75 -17.32
CA ILE A 64 -18.50 9.11 -17.95
C ILE A 64 -18.82 9.66 -19.34
N ASP A 65 -18.72 10.98 -19.54
CA ASP A 65 -19.05 11.61 -20.81
C ASP A 65 -17.99 11.28 -21.89
N GLU A 66 -16.71 11.21 -21.51
CA GLU A 66 -15.64 10.78 -22.41
C GLU A 66 -15.81 9.33 -22.85
N ILE A 67 -16.13 8.43 -21.89
CA ILE A 67 -16.35 7.01 -22.15
C ILE A 67 -17.58 6.81 -23.05
N GLU A 68 -18.68 7.51 -22.81
CA GLU A 68 -19.89 7.44 -23.61
C GLU A 68 -19.63 7.90 -25.04
N ASN A 69 -18.97 9.06 -25.23
CA ASN A 69 -18.61 9.60 -26.54
C ASN A 69 -17.64 8.70 -27.34
N ALA A 70 -16.97 7.77 -26.68
CA ALA A 70 -16.08 6.80 -27.33
C ALA A 70 -16.83 5.70 -28.08
N ASN A 71 -18.16 5.57 -27.89
CA ASN A 71 -19.03 4.58 -28.56
C ASN A 71 -18.48 3.15 -28.51
N LEU A 72 -18.18 2.67 -27.28
CA LEU A 72 -17.58 1.37 -27.06
C LEU A 72 -18.58 0.22 -27.21
N ASN A 73 -18.14 -0.89 -27.78
CA ASN A 73 -18.86 -2.15 -27.72
C ASN A 73 -18.69 -2.84 -26.34
N LEU A 74 -17.51 -2.67 -25.73
CA LEU A 74 -17.19 -3.21 -24.41
C LEU A 74 -16.35 -2.23 -23.61
N LEU A 75 -16.76 -1.98 -22.38
CA LEU A 75 -15.92 -1.35 -21.36
C LEU A 75 -15.52 -2.40 -20.31
N ILE A 76 -14.23 -2.53 -20.05
CA ILE A 76 -13.69 -3.34 -18.96
C ILE A 76 -13.25 -2.40 -17.85
N ILE A 77 -13.73 -2.65 -16.64
CA ILE A 77 -13.44 -1.87 -15.45
C ILE A 77 -12.72 -2.79 -14.46
N PRO A 78 -11.38 -2.85 -14.49
CA PRO A 78 -10.61 -3.59 -13.52
C PRO A 78 -10.47 -2.78 -12.23
N ASP A 79 -10.49 -3.47 -11.09
CA ASP A 79 -10.28 -2.93 -9.74
C ASP A 79 -11.35 -1.94 -9.25
N ALA A 80 -12.46 -1.80 -9.95
CA ALA A 80 -13.52 -0.86 -9.60
C ALA A 80 -14.85 -1.25 -10.24
N GLY A 81 -15.92 -0.53 -9.89
CA GLY A 81 -17.17 -0.53 -10.67
C GLY A 81 -18.28 -1.43 -10.13
N SER A 82 -18.04 -2.26 -9.12
CA SER A 82 -19.08 -3.14 -8.56
C SER A 82 -20.31 -2.38 -8.06
N ASN A 83 -20.13 -1.16 -7.57
CA ASN A 83 -21.17 -0.31 -7.01
C ASN A 83 -21.64 0.83 -7.92
N ASP A 84 -21.13 0.93 -9.15
CA ASP A 84 -21.33 2.06 -10.08
C ASP A 84 -22.61 1.94 -10.91
N THR A 85 -23.69 1.47 -10.30
CA THR A 85 -24.95 1.09 -10.93
C THR A 85 -25.51 2.16 -11.86
N GLN A 86 -25.50 3.42 -11.44
CA GLN A 86 -26.07 4.54 -12.21
C GLN A 86 -25.29 4.77 -13.51
N TYR A 87 -23.96 4.79 -13.44
CA TYR A 87 -23.10 5.01 -14.59
C TYR A 87 -23.10 3.81 -15.54
N CYS A 88 -23.04 2.58 -14.98
CA CYS A 88 -23.17 1.37 -15.79
C CYS A 88 -24.50 1.31 -16.53
N SER A 89 -25.61 1.67 -15.89
CA SER A 89 -26.92 1.74 -16.53
C SER A 89 -26.95 2.77 -17.65
N ARG A 90 -26.35 3.95 -17.46
CA ARG A 90 -26.23 4.99 -18.48
C ARG A 90 -25.49 4.46 -19.72
N LEU A 91 -24.29 3.91 -19.57
CA LEU A 91 -23.49 3.37 -20.68
C LEU A 91 -24.19 2.21 -21.40
N THR A 92 -24.82 1.33 -20.63
CA THR A 92 -25.55 0.18 -21.21
C THR A 92 -26.76 0.61 -22.01
N SER A 93 -27.45 1.70 -21.62
CA SER A 93 -28.57 2.26 -22.42
C SER A 93 -28.13 2.78 -23.79
N HIS A 94 -26.83 3.10 -23.96
CA HIS A 94 -26.22 3.48 -25.24
C HIS A 94 -25.55 2.30 -25.97
N GLY A 95 -25.77 1.07 -25.49
CA GLY A 95 -25.33 -0.16 -26.17
C GLY A 95 -23.96 -0.70 -25.75
N THR A 96 -23.24 -0.03 -24.84
CA THR A 96 -21.95 -0.51 -24.31
C THR A 96 -22.16 -1.71 -23.38
N LYS A 97 -21.51 -2.84 -23.62
CA LYS A 97 -21.42 -3.95 -22.65
C LYS A 97 -20.38 -3.61 -21.61
N ILE A 98 -20.61 -4.05 -20.37
CA ILE A 98 -19.70 -3.72 -19.26
C ILE A 98 -19.26 -5.01 -18.56
N LEU A 99 -17.94 -5.15 -18.41
CA LEU A 99 -17.29 -6.17 -17.60
C LEU A 99 -16.57 -5.50 -16.42
N VAL A 100 -16.98 -5.82 -15.22
CA VAL A 100 -16.36 -5.39 -13.97
C VAL A 100 -15.53 -6.55 -13.41
N LEU A 101 -14.25 -6.29 -13.13
CA LEU A 101 -13.31 -7.24 -12.52
C LEU A 101 -12.78 -6.61 -11.24
N ASP A 102 -13.51 -6.78 -10.14
CA ASP A 102 -13.35 -5.97 -8.92
C ASP A 102 -13.31 -6.84 -7.66
N HIS A 103 -12.77 -6.31 -6.57
CA HIS A 103 -12.63 -7.01 -5.30
C HIS A 103 -13.25 -6.24 -4.11
N HIS A 104 -13.75 -5.04 -4.33
CA HIS A 104 -14.38 -4.22 -3.30
C HIS A 104 -15.72 -4.79 -2.83
N GLU A 105 -16.12 -4.45 -1.61
CA GLU A 105 -17.42 -4.88 -1.06
C GLU A 105 -18.57 -4.36 -1.91
N ILE A 106 -19.53 -5.25 -2.18
CA ILE A 106 -20.72 -4.91 -2.96
C ILE A 106 -21.81 -4.43 -2.03
N THR A 107 -22.12 -3.15 -2.10
CA THR A 107 -23.16 -2.50 -1.29
C THR A 107 -24.46 -2.26 -2.05
N LYS A 108 -24.42 -2.32 -3.38
CA LYS A 108 -25.56 -2.04 -4.27
C LYS A 108 -25.60 -3.04 -5.42
N PRO A 109 -26.79 -3.50 -5.83
CA PRO A 109 -26.92 -4.32 -7.04
C PRO A 109 -26.50 -3.51 -8.27
N ASN A 110 -25.75 -4.11 -9.19
CA ASN A 110 -25.40 -3.52 -10.48
C ASN A 110 -25.77 -4.50 -11.63
N PRO A 111 -27.06 -4.57 -12.00
CA PRO A 111 -27.56 -5.51 -13.00
C PRO A 111 -27.17 -5.15 -14.44
N SER A 112 -26.64 -3.95 -14.68
CA SER A 112 -26.24 -3.45 -16.00
C SER A 112 -24.85 -3.94 -16.44
N SER A 113 -24.15 -4.71 -15.61
CA SER A 113 -22.80 -5.21 -15.89
C SER A 113 -22.66 -6.69 -15.57
N ILE A 114 -21.73 -7.37 -16.24
CA ILE A 114 -21.23 -8.65 -15.77
C ILE A 114 -20.11 -8.35 -14.77
N ILE A 115 -20.28 -8.83 -13.54
CA ILE A 115 -19.34 -8.61 -12.45
C ILE A 115 -18.64 -9.91 -12.09
N ILE A 116 -17.32 -9.88 -12.03
CA ILE A 116 -16.49 -10.91 -11.40
C ILE A 116 -15.91 -10.27 -10.14
N ASN A 117 -16.40 -10.71 -8.99
CA ASN A 117 -15.99 -10.21 -7.69
C ASN A 117 -16.04 -11.35 -6.67
N PRO A 118 -14.99 -11.59 -5.88
CA PRO A 118 -14.95 -12.69 -4.92
C PRO A 118 -16.00 -12.62 -3.82
N HIS A 119 -16.59 -11.45 -3.57
CA HIS A 119 -17.68 -11.28 -2.60
C HIS A 119 -19.04 -11.76 -3.12
N MET A 120 -19.20 -12.00 -4.42
CA MET A 120 -20.46 -12.48 -5.01
C MET A 120 -20.70 -13.98 -4.81
N ASP A 121 -19.65 -14.76 -4.68
CA ASP A 121 -19.72 -16.22 -4.59
C ASP A 121 -19.20 -16.71 -3.23
N LYS A 122 -20.11 -17.22 -2.40
CA LYS A 122 -19.75 -17.80 -1.10
C LYS A 122 -18.86 -19.04 -1.21
N ALA A 123 -18.76 -19.65 -2.38
CA ALA A 123 -17.84 -20.75 -2.66
C ALA A 123 -16.43 -20.28 -3.00
N HIS A 124 -16.22 -18.97 -3.21
CA HIS A 124 -14.88 -18.42 -3.45
C HIS A 124 -14.08 -18.41 -2.14
N LEU A 125 -12.96 -19.12 -2.14
CA LEU A 125 -12.15 -19.34 -0.93
C LEU A 125 -11.34 -18.10 -0.51
N ASN A 126 -11.07 -17.16 -1.43
CA ASN A 126 -10.25 -15.97 -1.17
C ASN A 126 -10.99 -14.69 -1.51
N THR A 127 -11.69 -14.11 -0.52
CA THR A 127 -12.34 -12.81 -0.62
C THR A 127 -11.38 -11.63 -0.35
N LYS A 128 -10.10 -11.93 -0.08
CA LYS A 128 -9.04 -10.96 0.21
C LYS A 128 -8.05 -10.81 -0.95
N LEU A 129 -8.48 -11.16 -2.16
CA LEU A 129 -7.70 -10.99 -3.37
C LEU A 129 -7.75 -9.52 -3.81
N SER A 130 -6.70 -9.01 -4.43
CA SER A 130 -6.64 -7.67 -5.00
C SER A 130 -7.32 -7.58 -6.37
N GLY A 131 -7.53 -6.37 -6.89
CA GLY A 131 -8.10 -6.16 -8.21
C GLY A 131 -7.30 -6.85 -9.32
N ALA A 132 -5.97 -6.69 -9.35
CA ALA A 132 -5.14 -7.41 -10.32
C ALA A 132 -5.20 -8.93 -10.16
N GLY A 133 -5.42 -9.42 -8.94
CA GLY A 133 -5.65 -10.85 -8.70
C GLY A 133 -6.95 -11.34 -9.32
N VAL A 134 -8.03 -10.58 -9.25
CA VAL A 134 -9.29 -10.90 -9.93
C VAL A 134 -9.11 -10.89 -11.45
N VAL A 135 -8.41 -9.88 -11.99
CA VAL A 135 -8.08 -9.81 -13.41
C VAL A 135 -7.25 -11.02 -13.84
N SER A 136 -6.22 -11.40 -13.08
CA SER A 136 -5.39 -12.58 -13.36
C SER A 136 -6.23 -13.85 -13.50
N LYS A 137 -7.16 -14.09 -12.57
CA LYS A 137 -8.07 -15.24 -12.61
C LYS A 137 -9.01 -15.22 -13.82
N PHE A 138 -9.46 -14.04 -14.24
CA PHE A 138 -10.25 -13.90 -15.46
C PHE A 138 -9.40 -14.25 -16.70
N VAL A 139 -8.19 -13.73 -16.78
CA VAL A 139 -7.26 -13.98 -17.88
C VAL A 139 -6.91 -15.46 -17.98
N ASP A 140 -6.58 -16.11 -16.85
CA ASP A 140 -6.28 -17.54 -16.80
C ASP A 140 -7.48 -18.37 -17.28
N ALA A 141 -8.68 -18.08 -16.78
CA ALA A 141 -9.90 -18.79 -17.17
C ALA A 141 -10.24 -18.59 -18.66
N TYR A 142 -9.98 -17.40 -19.21
CA TYR A 142 -10.18 -17.13 -20.62
C TYR A 142 -9.19 -17.90 -21.48
N CYS A 143 -7.90 -17.85 -21.12
CA CYS A 143 -6.84 -18.57 -21.85
C CYS A 143 -7.10 -20.09 -21.82
N GLU A 144 -7.50 -20.64 -20.68
CA GLU A 144 -7.85 -22.07 -20.56
C GLU A 144 -9.05 -22.43 -21.44
N MET A 145 -10.15 -21.63 -21.36
CA MET A 145 -11.38 -21.90 -22.12
C MET A 145 -11.16 -21.90 -23.62
N TYR A 146 -10.34 -20.98 -24.14
CA TYR A 146 -10.07 -20.83 -25.59
C TYR A 146 -8.75 -21.44 -26.04
N ARG A 147 -8.05 -22.18 -25.15
CA ARG A 147 -6.77 -22.86 -25.42
C ARG A 147 -5.68 -21.93 -25.95
N LEU A 148 -5.60 -20.74 -25.37
CA LEU A 148 -4.58 -19.74 -25.67
C LEU A 148 -3.34 -19.95 -24.78
N ASN A 149 -2.23 -19.36 -25.19
CA ASN A 149 -1.05 -19.32 -24.32
C ASN A 149 -1.34 -18.50 -23.05
N PRO A 150 -0.89 -18.97 -21.88
CA PRO A 150 -1.03 -18.21 -20.64
C PRO A 150 -0.33 -16.84 -20.74
N VAL A 151 -0.94 -15.81 -20.14
CA VAL A 151 -0.32 -14.50 -19.98
C VAL A 151 0.20 -14.39 -18.57
N TYR A 152 1.49 -14.06 -18.41
CA TYR A 152 2.07 -13.90 -17.08
C TYR A 152 1.64 -12.57 -16.45
N THR A 153 1.06 -12.65 -15.26
CA THR A 153 0.54 -11.50 -14.53
C THR A 153 0.92 -11.49 -13.05
N LYS A 154 1.70 -12.48 -12.58
CA LYS A 154 1.94 -12.67 -11.14
C LYS A 154 2.75 -11.54 -10.52
N ASP A 155 3.66 -10.91 -11.23
CA ASP A 155 4.42 -9.74 -10.78
C ASP A 155 3.53 -8.52 -10.58
N LEU A 156 2.56 -8.32 -11.48
CA LEU A 156 1.53 -7.28 -11.35
C LEU A 156 0.64 -7.55 -10.12
N VAL A 157 0.18 -8.81 -9.98
CA VAL A 157 -0.65 -9.23 -8.83
C VAL A 157 0.11 -9.07 -7.51
N ALA A 158 1.39 -9.43 -7.47
CA ALA A 158 2.20 -9.25 -6.26
C ALA A 158 2.30 -7.79 -5.83
N CYS A 159 2.56 -6.88 -6.77
CA CYS A 159 2.60 -5.44 -6.51
C CYS A 159 1.24 -4.90 -6.04
N SER A 160 0.17 -5.35 -6.65
CA SER A 160 -1.21 -5.02 -6.33
C SER A 160 -1.58 -5.44 -4.90
N ILE A 161 -1.42 -6.72 -4.54
CA ILE A 161 -1.69 -7.24 -3.19
C ILE A 161 -0.98 -6.44 -2.10
N ILE A 162 0.28 -6.06 -2.34
CA ILE A 162 1.09 -5.32 -1.37
C ILE A 162 0.62 -3.87 -1.27
N SER A 163 0.36 -3.21 -2.40
CA SER A 163 -0.04 -1.80 -2.42
C SER A 163 -1.42 -1.55 -1.85
N ASP A 164 -2.35 -2.48 -2.06
CA ASP A 164 -3.70 -2.43 -1.53
C ASP A 164 -3.82 -3.03 -0.11
N VAL A 165 -2.69 -3.41 0.49
CA VAL A 165 -2.65 -3.94 1.88
C VAL A 165 -3.54 -5.17 2.07
N CYS A 166 -3.73 -5.97 1.02
CA CYS A 166 -4.51 -7.20 1.10
C CYS A 166 -3.92 -8.17 2.13
N ASP A 167 -4.78 -9.05 2.67
CA ASP A 167 -4.38 -10.00 3.71
C ASP A 167 -3.38 -11.04 3.18
N VAL A 168 -2.11 -10.91 3.61
CA VAL A 168 -1.02 -11.82 3.23
C VAL A 168 -0.94 -13.09 4.08
N THR A 169 -1.81 -13.25 5.07
CA THR A 169 -1.95 -14.53 5.78
C THR A 169 -2.66 -15.58 4.93
N VAL A 170 -3.43 -15.14 3.92
CA VAL A 170 -4.05 -16.01 2.93
C VAL A 170 -2.97 -16.63 2.04
N LEU A 171 -2.90 -17.95 1.99
CA LEU A 171 -1.85 -18.68 1.27
C LEU A 171 -1.78 -18.35 -0.23
N GLU A 172 -2.92 -18.10 -0.87
CA GLU A 172 -2.96 -17.72 -2.28
C GLU A 172 -2.29 -16.37 -2.51
N ASN A 173 -2.59 -15.36 -1.69
CA ASN A 173 -1.97 -14.04 -1.77
C ASN A 173 -0.46 -14.14 -1.54
N ARG A 174 -0.05 -14.92 -0.55
CA ARG A 174 1.37 -15.18 -0.27
C ARG A 174 2.08 -15.84 -1.43
N LYS A 175 1.41 -16.80 -2.09
CA LYS A 175 1.96 -17.46 -3.27
C LYS A 175 2.13 -16.49 -4.45
N TYR A 176 1.16 -15.61 -4.69
CA TYR A 176 1.30 -14.57 -5.72
C TYR A 176 2.48 -13.64 -5.43
N ILE A 177 2.64 -13.21 -4.17
CA ILE A 177 3.77 -12.35 -3.77
C ILE A 177 5.10 -13.08 -4.02
N TYR A 178 5.23 -14.32 -3.54
CA TYR A 178 6.45 -15.10 -3.70
C TYR A 178 6.79 -15.35 -5.16
N ASP A 179 5.85 -15.87 -5.95
CA ASP A 179 6.06 -16.16 -7.37
C ASP A 179 6.36 -14.88 -8.16
N GLY A 180 5.57 -13.82 -7.94
CA GLY A 180 5.65 -12.58 -8.72
C GLY A 180 6.91 -11.77 -8.42
N LEU A 181 7.35 -11.69 -7.16
CA LEU A 181 8.58 -10.99 -6.81
C LEU A 181 9.84 -11.82 -7.10
N SER A 182 9.73 -13.16 -7.12
CA SER A 182 10.84 -14.03 -7.53
C SER A 182 11.08 -14.00 -9.04
N HIS A 183 10.07 -13.67 -9.83
CA HIS A 183 10.16 -13.62 -11.28
C HIS A 183 9.36 -12.45 -11.84
N VAL A 184 10.03 -11.32 -12.05
CA VAL A 184 9.42 -10.11 -12.60
C VAL A 184 9.58 -10.10 -14.11
N GLU A 185 8.47 -10.13 -14.86
CA GLU A 185 8.47 -10.09 -16.33
C GLU A 185 8.16 -8.71 -16.89
N ASN A 186 7.27 -7.91 -16.23
CA ASN A 186 6.95 -6.58 -16.72
C ASN A 186 8.20 -5.69 -16.76
N PRO A 187 8.58 -5.14 -17.94
CA PRO A 187 9.85 -4.42 -18.09
C PRO A 187 9.95 -3.16 -17.22
N PHE A 188 8.84 -2.45 -17.00
CA PHE A 188 8.86 -1.26 -16.16
C PHE A 188 8.94 -1.61 -14.67
N LEU A 189 8.23 -2.63 -14.20
CA LEU A 189 8.39 -3.13 -12.83
C LEU A 189 9.82 -3.59 -12.58
N LYS A 190 10.41 -4.35 -13.51
CA LYS A 190 11.81 -4.77 -13.42
C LYS A 190 12.75 -3.57 -13.28
N PHE A 191 12.57 -2.56 -14.11
CA PHE A 191 13.33 -1.31 -14.03
C PHE A 191 13.16 -0.59 -12.67
N LEU A 192 11.93 -0.54 -12.14
CA LEU A 192 11.64 0.05 -10.84
C LEU A 192 12.31 -0.71 -9.69
N PHE A 193 12.30 -2.05 -9.73
CA PHE A 193 12.99 -2.89 -8.75
C PHE A 193 14.52 -2.77 -8.86
N ASP A 194 15.08 -2.65 -10.05
CA ASP A 194 16.50 -2.37 -10.25
C ASP A 194 16.91 -1.03 -9.61
N LYS A 195 16.05 0.01 -9.72
CA LYS A 195 16.26 1.29 -9.04
C LYS A 195 16.12 1.19 -7.52
N ALA A 196 15.24 0.32 -7.03
CA ALA A 196 15.07 0.03 -5.60
C ALA A 196 16.19 -0.89 -5.07
N LYS A 197 16.91 -1.60 -5.95
CA LYS A 197 17.95 -2.60 -5.67
C LYS A 197 17.46 -3.89 -4.99
N GLU A 198 16.17 -4.10 -4.97
CA GLU A 198 15.53 -5.29 -4.41
C GLU A 198 14.12 -5.49 -4.97
N ALA A 199 13.69 -6.74 -5.13
CA ALA A 199 12.32 -7.11 -5.45
C ALA A 199 11.67 -7.73 -4.20
N THR A 200 11.19 -6.86 -3.31
CA THR A 200 10.61 -7.24 -2.01
C THR A 200 9.30 -6.50 -1.76
N PRO A 201 8.43 -6.99 -0.86
CA PRO A 201 7.25 -6.25 -0.45
C PRO A 201 7.59 -4.85 0.10
N HIS A 202 8.72 -4.71 0.79
CA HIS A 202 9.22 -3.42 1.25
C HIS A 202 9.46 -2.44 0.08
N ALA A 203 10.14 -2.90 -0.98
CA ALA A 203 10.36 -2.07 -2.17
C ALA A 203 9.05 -1.63 -2.84
N VAL A 204 8.06 -2.53 -2.92
CA VAL A 204 6.73 -2.19 -3.44
C VAL A 204 6.06 -1.14 -2.55
N GLY A 205 5.91 -1.40 -1.25
CA GLY A 205 5.15 -0.54 -0.33
C GLY A 205 5.79 0.84 -0.08
N TRP A 206 7.13 0.92 -0.03
CA TRP A 206 7.85 2.14 0.35
C TRP A 206 8.52 2.89 -0.80
N THR A 207 8.70 2.25 -1.97
CA THR A 207 9.39 2.88 -3.10
C THR A 207 8.51 2.97 -4.34
N ILE A 208 7.85 1.88 -4.74
CA ILE A 208 7.11 1.82 -6.01
C ILE A 208 5.70 2.41 -5.84
N ALA A 209 4.90 1.88 -4.90
CA ALA A 209 3.53 2.34 -4.69
C ALA A 209 3.44 3.85 -4.36
N PRO A 210 4.31 4.45 -3.51
CA PRO A 210 4.27 5.88 -3.29
C PRO A 210 4.52 6.73 -4.53
N LYS A 211 5.35 6.25 -5.48
CA LYS A 211 5.63 6.96 -6.73
C LYS A 211 4.44 6.92 -7.69
N ILE A 212 3.83 5.75 -7.86
CA ILE A 212 2.66 5.60 -8.73
C ILE A 212 1.45 6.31 -8.13
N ASN A 213 1.19 6.12 -6.84
CA ASN A 213 0.06 6.76 -6.16
C ASN A 213 0.20 8.31 -6.10
N ALA A 214 1.40 8.87 -6.21
CA ALA A 214 1.61 10.31 -6.30
C ALA A 214 1.04 10.91 -7.59
N LEU A 215 1.00 10.15 -8.69
CA LEU A 215 0.46 10.60 -9.98
C LEU A 215 -1.00 11.07 -9.88
N PHE A 216 -1.78 10.44 -9.03
CA PHE A 216 -3.19 10.76 -8.83
C PHE A 216 -3.44 11.83 -7.75
N ARG A 217 -2.37 12.35 -7.12
CA ARG A 217 -2.46 13.38 -6.06
C ARG A 217 -1.98 14.74 -6.50
N VAL A 218 -1.21 14.80 -7.54
CA VAL A 218 -0.66 16.05 -8.13
C VAL A 218 -0.96 16.07 -9.62
N GLU A 219 -0.88 17.24 -10.21
CA GLU A 219 -0.93 17.36 -11.67
C GLU A 219 0.20 16.52 -12.29
N SER A 220 -0.16 15.56 -13.14
CA SER A 220 0.77 14.60 -13.72
C SER A 220 0.33 14.09 -15.10
N ASP A 221 1.29 13.56 -15.84
CA ASP A 221 1.03 12.83 -17.10
C ASP A 221 0.94 11.32 -16.82
N ILE A 222 -0.24 10.90 -16.34
CA ILE A 222 -0.52 9.48 -16.06
C ILE A 222 -0.44 8.63 -17.33
N VAL A 223 -0.77 9.18 -18.49
CA VAL A 223 -0.72 8.46 -19.78
C VAL A 223 0.70 8.02 -20.08
N THR A 224 1.67 8.94 -19.98
CA THR A 224 3.10 8.62 -20.16
C THR A 224 3.55 7.52 -19.18
N VAL A 225 3.08 7.55 -17.94
CA VAL A 225 3.49 6.53 -16.95
C VAL A 225 2.84 5.18 -17.23
N PHE A 226 1.56 5.15 -17.57
CA PHE A 226 0.89 3.91 -17.93
C PHE A 226 1.49 3.27 -19.19
N GLU A 227 1.87 4.09 -20.19
CA GLU A 227 2.63 3.60 -21.34
C GLU A 227 3.91 2.88 -20.95
N GLY A 228 4.60 3.28 -19.88
CA GLY A 228 5.77 2.58 -19.36
C GLY A 228 5.50 1.12 -19.02
N PHE A 229 4.31 0.76 -18.54
CA PHE A 229 3.93 -0.62 -18.21
C PHE A 229 3.60 -1.48 -19.44
N ILE A 230 3.18 -0.87 -20.54
CA ILE A 230 2.67 -1.60 -21.71
C ILE A 230 3.55 -1.42 -22.96
N ASN A 231 4.56 -0.56 -22.91
CA ASN A 231 5.48 -0.25 -24.00
C ASN A 231 6.90 0.00 -23.47
N PRO A 232 7.85 -0.93 -23.69
CA PRO A 232 9.21 -0.80 -23.18
C PRO A 232 9.95 0.47 -23.63
N SER A 233 9.61 1.06 -24.76
CA SER A 233 10.25 2.30 -25.23
C SER A 233 9.88 3.54 -24.39
N ALA A 234 8.81 3.49 -23.59
CA ALA A 234 8.33 4.57 -22.76
C ALA A 234 8.92 4.56 -21.32
N ILE A 235 9.69 3.54 -20.93
CA ILE A 235 10.15 3.31 -19.55
C ILE A 235 10.89 4.53 -18.96
N GLU A 236 11.82 5.11 -19.70
CA GLU A 236 12.62 6.24 -19.19
C GLU A 236 11.77 7.52 -18.98
N SER A 237 10.82 7.80 -19.89
CA SER A 237 9.89 8.93 -19.74
C SER A 237 8.92 8.69 -18.58
N ALA A 238 8.38 7.49 -18.47
CA ALA A 238 7.52 7.07 -17.37
C ALA A 238 8.22 7.24 -16.01
N TYR A 239 9.46 6.79 -15.88
CA TYR A 239 10.23 6.91 -14.65
C TYR A 239 10.54 8.37 -14.27
N LYS A 240 10.85 9.22 -15.25
CA LYS A 240 11.06 10.67 -15.01
C LYS A 240 9.79 11.31 -14.45
N GLU A 241 8.64 11.00 -15.06
CA GLU A 241 7.35 11.54 -14.61
C GLU A 241 6.95 11.01 -13.23
N CYS A 242 7.13 9.72 -12.93
CA CYS A 242 6.94 9.18 -11.59
C CYS A 242 7.75 9.94 -10.54
N ASN A 243 9.03 10.20 -10.80
CA ASN A 243 9.87 10.93 -9.86
C ASN A 243 9.47 12.40 -9.72
N ARG A 244 9.02 13.05 -10.81
CA ARG A 244 8.52 14.43 -10.77
C ARG A 244 7.28 14.52 -9.87
N ALA A 245 6.29 13.67 -10.13
CA ALA A 245 5.04 13.63 -9.35
C ALA A 245 5.31 13.27 -7.87
N TYR A 246 6.16 12.29 -7.61
CA TYR A 246 6.55 11.90 -6.25
C TYR A 246 7.22 13.04 -5.47
N ASN A 247 8.16 13.77 -6.11
CA ASN A 247 8.83 14.90 -5.47
C ASN A 247 7.87 16.06 -5.22
N ALA A 248 6.95 16.35 -6.15
CA ALA A 248 5.89 17.34 -5.95
C ALA A 248 4.98 16.95 -4.78
N SER A 249 4.50 15.71 -4.74
CA SER A 249 3.70 15.17 -3.65
C SER A 249 4.43 15.26 -2.29
N ARG A 250 5.72 14.91 -2.25
CA ARG A 250 6.55 15.02 -1.03
C ARG A 250 6.69 16.45 -0.55
N LYS A 251 6.82 17.42 -1.46
CA LYS A 251 6.90 18.83 -1.09
C LYS A 251 5.61 19.28 -0.41
N ILE A 252 4.45 18.99 -1.00
CA ILE A 252 3.15 19.34 -0.45
C ILE A 252 2.95 18.71 0.94
N ILE A 253 3.14 17.40 1.07
CA ILE A 253 2.94 16.72 2.35
C ILE A 253 3.93 17.22 3.42
N ASN A 254 5.15 17.58 3.07
CA ASN A 254 6.10 18.18 4.00
C ASN A 254 5.68 19.58 4.45
N GLU A 255 5.05 20.37 3.58
CA GLU A 255 4.51 21.67 3.94
C GLU A 255 3.33 21.55 4.89
N ILE A 256 2.36 20.69 4.58
CA ILE A 256 1.18 20.46 5.44
C ILE A 256 1.58 19.88 6.81
N THR A 257 2.65 19.10 6.89
CA THR A 257 3.10 18.46 8.14
C THR A 257 4.03 19.30 8.98
N LYS A 258 4.46 20.49 8.51
CA LYS A 258 5.32 21.36 9.34
C LYS A 258 4.61 21.89 10.58
N ASP A 259 3.34 22.22 10.44
CA ASP A 259 2.54 22.81 11.51
C ASP A 259 1.09 22.34 11.36
N PRO A 260 0.83 21.05 11.59
CA PRO A 260 -0.51 20.50 11.41
C PRO A 260 -1.43 21.04 12.52
N VAL A 261 -2.63 21.46 12.13
CA VAL A 261 -3.68 21.79 13.10
C VAL A 261 -4.12 20.48 13.75
N ILE A 262 -3.70 20.26 14.99
CA ILE A 262 -3.99 19.05 15.76
C ILE A 262 -4.92 19.40 16.90
N ASP A 263 -6.08 18.74 16.93
CA ASP A 263 -7.00 18.72 18.08
C ASP A 263 -6.89 17.33 18.73
N GLU A 264 -6.17 17.26 19.84
CA GLU A 264 -5.93 16.03 20.56
C GLU A 264 -7.08 15.75 21.53
N GLN A 265 -7.88 14.74 21.23
CA GLN A 265 -8.93 14.23 22.08
C GLN A 265 -8.39 13.11 23.00
N LYS A 266 -9.19 12.68 23.98
CA LYS A 266 -8.81 11.61 24.93
C LYS A 266 -8.35 10.34 24.20
N ASN A 267 -9.13 9.89 23.23
CA ASN A 267 -8.96 8.58 22.58
C ASN A 267 -8.53 8.67 21.11
N CYS A 268 -8.43 9.86 20.54
CA CYS A 268 -8.11 10.04 19.13
C CYS A 268 -7.43 11.40 18.89
N VAL A 269 -7.03 11.62 17.67
CA VAL A 269 -6.51 12.91 17.19
C VAL A 269 -7.32 13.34 15.97
N ILE A 270 -7.66 14.61 15.91
CA ILE A 270 -8.36 15.21 14.77
C ILE A 270 -7.48 16.29 14.18
N SER A 271 -7.42 16.33 12.85
CA SER A 271 -6.72 17.37 12.11
C SER A 271 -7.59 17.82 10.94
N PHE A 272 -7.47 19.09 10.57
CA PHE A 272 -8.17 19.64 9.41
C PHE A 272 -7.17 20.09 8.35
N VAL A 273 -7.55 19.91 7.09
CA VAL A 273 -6.80 20.40 5.93
C VAL A 273 -7.69 21.16 4.98
N GLU A 274 -7.10 22.07 4.22
CA GLU A 274 -7.79 22.80 3.15
C GLU A 274 -8.25 21.87 2.02
N ASN A 275 -9.28 22.29 1.30
CA ASN A 275 -9.89 21.49 0.23
C ASN A 275 -8.92 21.10 -0.90
N GLU A 276 -7.96 21.95 -1.21
CA GLU A 276 -6.92 21.68 -2.20
C GLU A 276 -6.01 20.51 -1.82
N ASN A 277 -5.92 20.20 -0.52
CA ASN A 277 -5.13 19.11 0.03
C ASN A 277 -5.92 17.81 0.25
N ALA A 278 -7.12 17.70 -0.32
CA ALA A 278 -8.02 16.56 -0.15
C ALA A 278 -7.38 15.20 -0.42
N SER A 279 -6.54 15.10 -1.46
CA SER A 279 -5.86 13.85 -1.84
C SER A 279 -4.71 13.45 -0.88
N PHE A 280 -4.37 14.31 0.09
CA PHE A 280 -3.27 14.10 1.04
C PHE A 280 -3.73 13.71 2.44
N THR A 281 -5.05 13.72 2.72
CA THR A 281 -5.60 13.40 4.05
C THR A 281 -5.08 12.09 4.61
N GLY A 282 -5.04 11.02 3.81
CA GLY A 282 -4.53 9.71 4.24
C GLY A 282 -3.02 9.68 4.51
N LEU A 283 -2.22 10.45 3.77
CA LEU A 283 -0.77 10.55 4.00
C LEU A 283 -0.47 11.34 5.28
N LEU A 284 -1.19 12.43 5.51
CA LEU A 284 -1.07 13.20 6.74
C LEU A 284 -1.49 12.36 7.95
N ALA A 285 -2.61 11.63 7.82
CA ALA A 285 -3.08 10.74 8.88
C ALA A 285 -2.04 9.68 9.25
N ASN A 286 -1.37 9.05 8.28
CA ASN A 286 -0.29 8.12 8.56
C ASN A 286 0.87 8.77 9.34
N ARG A 287 1.31 9.97 8.93
CA ARG A 287 2.40 10.68 9.61
C ARG A 287 2.08 11.06 11.05
N ILE A 288 0.85 11.48 11.31
CA ILE A 288 0.41 11.81 12.67
C ILE A 288 0.27 10.54 13.50
N LEU A 289 -0.25 9.45 12.92
CA LEU A 289 -0.37 8.16 13.58
C LEU A 289 0.99 7.64 14.07
N ASP A 290 2.04 7.78 13.24
CA ASP A 290 3.40 7.34 13.59
C ASP A 290 3.91 7.99 14.88
N THR A 291 3.49 9.22 15.17
CA THR A 291 3.91 9.98 16.35
C THR A 291 2.99 9.82 17.55
N THR A 292 1.68 9.80 17.31
CA THR A 292 0.67 9.84 18.39
C THR A 292 0.24 8.46 18.87
N LYS A 293 0.36 7.44 17.99
CA LYS A 293 -0.09 6.06 18.25
C LYS A 293 -1.59 5.94 18.60
N LYS A 294 -2.39 6.97 18.33
CA LYS A 294 -3.84 7.02 18.54
C LYS A 294 -4.57 7.00 17.19
N PRO A 295 -5.83 6.56 17.12
CA PRO A 295 -6.65 6.77 15.92
C PRO A 295 -6.66 8.25 15.50
N ILE A 296 -6.41 8.49 14.22
CA ILE A 296 -6.34 9.85 13.66
C ILE A 296 -7.38 10.03 12.56
N PHE A 297 -8.05 11.17 12.61
CA PHE A 297 -9.03 11.63 11.62
C PHE A 297 -8.50 12.90 10.99
N VAL A 298 -8.13 12.83 9.72
CA VAL A 298 -7.79 14.03 8.95
C VAL A 298 -8.97 14.38 8.08
N LEU A 299 -9.62 15.49 8.40
CA LEU A 299 -10.85 15.95 7.80
C LEU A 299 -10.63 17.20 6.97
N ARG A 300 -11.52 17.44 6.03
CA ARG A 300 -11.67 18.69 5.30
C ARG A 300 -13.13 19.12 5.26
N ASP A 301 -13.35 20.39 5.19
CA ASP A 301 -14.66 20.99 4.97
C ASP A 301 -15.01 20.89 3.49
N LYS A 302 -15.79 19.89 3.10
CA LYS A 302 -16.14 19.66 1.70
C LYS A 302 -17.17 20.70 1.21
N ASP A 303 -18.19 20.94 2.02
CA ASP A 303 -19.29 21.86 1.76
C ASP A 303 -20.00 22.20 3.09
N ASP A 304 -21.07 23.00 3.04
CA ASP A 304 -21.80 23.44 4.23
C ASP A 304 -22.45 22.29 5.04
N LYS A 305 -22.48 21.06 4.53
CA LYS A 305 -23.20 19.93 5.12
C LYS A 305 -22.30 18.83 5.64
N VAL A 306 -21.12 18.60 5.04
CA VAL A 306 -20.32 17.42 5.35
C VAL A 306 -18.83 17.72 5.51
N TYR A 307 -18.21 17.06 6.48
CA TYR A 307 -16.78 16.82 6.53
C TYR A 307 -16.46 15.52 5.81
N THR A 308 -15.40 15.52 5.02
CA THR A 308 -14.85 14.31 4.41
C THR A 308 -13.35 14.21 4.67
N GLY A 309 -12.81 13.00 4.68
CA GLY A 309 -11.39 12.85 4.93
C GLY A 309 -10.95 11.40 5.02
N SER A 310 -9.89 11.17 5.79
CA SER A 310 -9.32 9.84 5.98
C SER A 310 -9.11 9.54 7.47
N MET A 311 -9.38 8.30 7.85
CA MET A 311 -9.03 7.76 9.15
C MET A 311 -7.85 6.81 9.01
N ARG A 312 -6.96 6.83 10.00
CA ARG A 312 -5.92 5.83 10.23
C ARG A 312 -5.92 5.42 11.69
N SER A 313 -5.72 4.14 11.96
CA SER A 313 -5.83 3.59 13.32
C SER A 313 -4.82 2.47 13.56
N PRO A 314 -4.26 2.36 14.78
CA PRO A 314 -3.42 1.23 15.16
C PRO A 314 -4.25 -0.06 15.35
N ILE A 315 -5.55 0.08 15.62
CA ILE A 315 -6.51 -1.02 15.83
C ILE A 315 -7.53 -1.09 14.70
N GLU A 316 -8.28 -2.18 14.60
CA GLU A 316 -9.47 -2.30 13.73
C GLU A 316 -10.54 -1.32 14.19
N PHE A 317 -10.99 -0.42 13.31
CA PHE A 317 -11.79 0.71 13.72
C PHE A 317 -12.94 1.10 12.79
N ALA A 318 -12.88 0.78 11.49
CA ALA A 318 -13.92 1.19 10.54
C ALA A 318 -15.30 0.60 10.89
N SER A 319 -15.37 -0.66 11.27
CA SER A 319 -16.61 -1.31 11.72
C SER A 319 -17.17 -0.65 12.99
N ILE A 320 -16.31 -0.29 13.94
CA ILE A 320 -16.68 0.44 15.17
C ILE A 320 -17.28 1.80 14.81
N LEU A 321 -16.64 2.54 13.90
CA LEU A 321 -17.14 3.84 13.43
C LEU A 321 -18.52 3.72 12.79
N ASN A 322 -18.72 2.75 11.90
CA ASN A 322 -20.01 2.52 11.25
C ASN A 322 -21.10 2.12 12.23
N SER A 323 -20.77 1.41 13.30
CA SER A 323 -21.74 1.05 14.36
C SER A 323 -22.31 2.25 15.10
N SER A 324 -21.57 3.38 15.16
CA SER A 324 -22.01 4.63 15.78
C SER A 324 -23.20 5.27 15.06
N ARG A 325 -23.34 5.04 13.74
CA ARG A 325 -24.29 5.70 12.84
C ARG A 325 -24.12 7.22 12.74
N LEU A 326 -23.04 7.79 13.29
CA LEU A 326 -22.74 9.22 13.27
C LEU A 326 -21.83 9.60 12.09
N CYS A 327 -21.19 8.61 11.49
CA CYS A 327 -20.32 8.77 10.32
C CYS A 327 -20.48 7.55 9.39
N ARG A 328 -19.91 7.66 8.19
CA ARG A 328 -19.74 6.57 7.25
C ARG A 328 -18.25 6.38 6.97
N ALA A 329 -17.74 5.20 7.29
CA ALA A 329 -16.37 4.79 7.03
C ALA A 329 -16.36 3.73 5.89
N GLU A 330 -15.57 3.97 4.84
CA GLU A 330 -15.45 3.08 3.67
C GLU A 330 -13.99 2.77 3.41
N GLY A 331 -13.63 1.50 3.35
CA GLY A 331 -12.26 1.00 3.15
C GLY A 331 -11.88 -0.04 4.18
N HIS A 332 -10.58 -0.14 4.47
CA HIS A 332 -10.03 -1.14 5.40
C HIS A 332 -10.24 -0.75 6.86
N GLU A 333 -10.28 -1.74 7.75
CA GLU A 333 -10.51 -1.54 9.19
C GLU A 333 -9.56 -0.52 9.83
N LYS A 334 -8.29 -0.53 9.45
CA LYS A 334 -7.27 0.39 9.98
C LYS A 334 -7.02 1.63 9.12
N ALA A 335 -7.66 1.72 7.94
CA ALA A 335 -7.40 2.79 6.98
C ALA A 335 -8.60 2.98 6.04
N CYS A 336 -9.44 3.97 6.30
CA CYS A 336 -10.64 4.20 5.51
C CYS A 336 -10.84 5.66 5.15
N GLY A 337 -11.68 5.90 4.14
CA GLY A 337 -12.30 7.18 3.87
C GLY A 337 -13.42 7.45 4.88
N LEU A 338 -13.68 8.71 5.18
CA LEU A 338 -14.66 9.09 6.18
C LEU A 338 -15.58 10.22 5.67
N VAL A 339 -16.86 10.09 5.97
CA VAL A 339 -17.87 11.12 5.76
C VAL A 339 -18.64 11.35 7.05
N ILE A 340 -18.69 12.59 7.53
CA ILE A 340 -19.41 13.00 8.74
C ILE A 340 -20.36 14.13 8.36
N GLN A 341 -21.64 13.99 8.65
CA GLN A 341 -22.57 15.14 8.57
C GLN A 341 -22.20 16.17 9.63
N LYS A 342 -22.10 17.45 9.28
CA LYS A 342 -21.69 18.51 10.23
C LYS A 342 -22.61 18.58 11.44
N GLU A 343 -23.89 18.34 11.26
CA GLU A 343 -24.87 18.26 12.35
C GLU A 343 -24.58 17.16 13.37
N ASN A 344 -23.87 16.09 12.96
CA ASN A 344 -23.50 14.98 13.82
C ASN A 344 -22.10 15.12 14.44
N TYR A 345 -21.32 16.14 14.05
CA TYR A 345 -19.91 16.23 14.42
C TYR A 345 -19.68 16.29 15.94
N ASP A 346 -20.41 17.13 16.65
CA ASP A 346 -20.29 17.22 18.11
C ASP A 346 -20.72 15.94 18.84
N ALA A 347 -21.74 15.25 18.29
CA ALA A 347 -22.18 13.96 18.83
C ALA A 347 -21.12 12.87 18.55
N PHE A 348 -20.48 12.92 17.40
CA PHE A 348 -19.39 12.04 17.01
C PHE A 348 -18.17 12.20 17.94
N LEU A 349 -17.76 13.42 18.27
CA LEU A 349 -16.67 13.68 19.23
C LEU A 349 -16.99 13.12 20.61
N LYS A 350 -18.19 13.41 21.13
CA LYS A 350 -18.63 12.91 22.43
C LYS A 350 -18.68 11.39 22.47
N TRP A 351 -19.11 10.78 21.38
CA TRP A 351 -19.15 9.32 21.26
C TRP A 351 -17.73 8.74 21.27
N LEU A 352 -16.77 9.33 20.52
CA LEU A 352 -15.37 8.90 20.51
C LEU A 352 -14.73 8.98 21.91
N ASP A 353 -14.96 10.06 22.64
CA ASP A 353 -14.41 10.25 23.99
C ASP A 353 -15.01 9.31 25.03
N ALA A 354 -16.23 8.84 24.80
CA ALA A 354 -16.89 7.86 25.66
C ALA A 354 -16.40 6.42 25.44
N GLN A 355 -15.68 6.15 24.34
CA GLN A 355 -15.15 4.81 24.08
C GLN A 355 -13.91 4.53 24.94
N SER A 356 -13.65 3.25 25.16
CA SER A 356 -12.40 2.77 25.74
C SER A 356 -11.77 1.83 24.74
N PHE A 357 -10.60 2.19 24.24
CA PHE A 357 -9.84 1.37 23.28
C PHE A 357 -8.58 0.84 23.96
N ASP A 358 -8.30 -0.43 23.75
CA ASP A 358 -6.99 -1.00 24.04
C ASP A 358 -6.04 -0.60 22.91
N LEU A 359 -5.25 0.43 23.16
CA LEU A 359 -4.29 0.99 22.21
C LEU A 359 -2.88 0.45 22.43
N GLU A 360 -2.71 -0.48 23.39
CA GLU A 360 -1.39 -1.09 23.62
C GLU A 360 -0.98 -1.86 22.36
N PRO A 361 0.10 -1.46 21.68
CA PRO A 361 0.61 -2.23 20.56
C PRO A 361 1.04 -3.59 21.09
N THR A 362 0.48 -4.66 20.54
CA THR A 362 1.06 -5.99 20.70
C THR A 362 2.44 -5.95 20.06
N GLU A 363 3.49 -5.92 20.88
CA GLU A 363 4.86 -6.03 20.39
C GLU A 363 5.06 -7.44 19.82
N ASP A 364 5.02 -7.55 18.49
CA ASP A 364 5.35 -8.79 17.79
C ASP A 364 6.86 -9.02 17.83
N ILE A 365 7.35 -9.49 18.99
CA ILE A 365 8.74 -9.91 19.17
C ILE A 365 8.80 -11.43 18.94
N ALA A 366 9.54 -11.85 17.94
CA ALA A 366 9.73 -13.26 17.59
C ALA A 366 10.44 -14.05 18.69
N GLY A 367 11.23 -13.36 19.50
CA GLY A 367 11.90 -13.95 20.67
C GLY A 367 13.09 -13.14 21.16
N GLN A 368 13.62 -13.56 22.31
CA GLN A 368 14.87 -13.03 22.86
C GLN A 368 16.05 -13.75 22.21
N LEU A 369 17.02 -12.99 21.68
CA LEU A 369 18.15 -13.54 20.94
C LEU A 369 19.47 -12.98 21.46
N SER A 370 20.26 -13.81 22.11
CA SER A 370 21.60 -13.42 22.56
C SER A 370 22.53 -13.12 21.37
N PRO A 371 23.35 -12.05 21.41
CA PRO A 371 24.34 -11.77 20.38
C PRO A 371 25.27 -12.93 20.03
N ARG A 372 25.55 -13.83 20.98
CA ARG A 372 26.37 -15.04 20.77
C ARG A 372 25.72 -16.07 19.84
N ASN A 373 24.39 -16.04 19.71
CA ASN A 373 23.63 -16.98 18.91
C ASN A 373 23.32 -16.39 17.49
N ILE A 374 23.72 -15.17 17.23
CA ILE A 374 23.55 -14.52 15.93
C ILE A 374 24.74 -14.87 15.04
N ASN A 375 24.48 -15.48 13.91
CA ASN A 375 25.48 -15.85 12.91
C ASN A 375 24.96 -15.57 11.49
N LEU A 376 25.85 -15.68 10.50
CA LEU A 376 25.49 -15.45 9.11
C LEU A 376 24.38 -16.37 8.62
N PHE A 377 24.41 -17.66 8.99
CA PHE A 377 23.38 -18.60 8.58
C PHE A 377 21.98 -18.17 9.00
N LEU A 378 21.80 -17.70 10.25
CA LEU A 378 20.50 -17.17 10.71
C LEU A 378 20.10 -15.92 9.92
N CYS A 379 21.03 -15.00 9.67
CA CYS A 379 20.77 -13.82 8.86
C CYS A 379 20.38 -14.18 7.41
N GLU A 380 21.04 -15.15 6.80
CA GLU A 380 20.73 -15.65 5.46
C GLU A 380 19.34 -16.29 5.40
N GLN A 381 18.93 -17.06 6.43
CA GLN A 381 17.59 -17.64 6.51
C GLN A 381 16.51 -16.54 6.55
N ILE A 382 16.72 -15.46 7.29
CA ILE A 382 15.79 -14.33 7.34
C ILE A 382 15.80 -13.60 6.00
N GLU A 383 16.98 -13.30 5.44
CA GLU A 383 17.11 -12.58 4.19
C GLU A 383 16.51 -13.36 3.00
N SER A 384 16.64 -14.68 2.95
CA SER A 384 16.05 -15.53 1.91
C SER A 384 14.52 -15.54 1.92
N ASN A 385 13.90 -15.12 3.00
CA ASN A 385 12.45 -15.03 3.16
C ASN A 385 11.90 -13.60 3.06
N LYS A 386 12.70 -12.61 2.66
CA LYS A 386 12.28 -11.20 2.55
C LYS A 386 11.03 -10.98 1.67
N GLN A 387 10.80 -11.85 0.69
CA GLN A 387 9.61 -11.80 -0.17
C GLN A 387 8.31 -12.16 0.57
N LEU A 388 8.41 -12.71 1.77
CA LEU A 388 7.25 -13.08 2.59
C LEU A 388 6.87 -12.02 3.63
N TRP A 389 7.78 -11.06 3.91
CA TRP A 389 7.55 -10.04 4.94
C TRP A 389 6.71 -8.91 4.37
N ALA A 390 5.47 -8.80 4.82
CA ALA A 390 4.51 -7.76 4.46
C ALA A 390 3.64 -7.40 5.67
N ASN A 391 2.62 -6.58 5.52
CA ASN A 391 1.89 -5.95 6.62
C ASN A 391 1.47 -6.87 7.77
N GLN A 392 0.79 -8.00 7.48
CA GLN A 392 0.33 -8.94 8.52
C GLN A 392 1.38 -10.01 8.88
N ILE A 393 2.49 -10.05 8.16
CA ILE A 393 3.62 -10.94 8.43
C ILE A 393 4.89 -10.07 8.41
N PRO A 394 5.13 -9.29 9.48
CA PRO A 394 6.29 -8.39 9.54
C PRO A 394 7.59 -9.18 9.58
N GLU A 395 8.68 -8.51 9.19
CA GLU A 395 10.03 -9.05 9.39
C GLU A 395 10.23 -9.39 10.88
N PRO A 396 10.81 -10.57 11.19
CA PRO A 396 11.02 -10.97 12.58
C PRO A 396 11.84 -9.95 13.37
N ARG A 397 11.29 -9.47 14.47
CA ARG A 397 11.96 -8.60 15.43
C ARG A 397 12.42 -9.42 16.62
N PHE A 398 13.60 -9.16 17.11
CA PHE A 398 14.20 -9.83 18.25
C PHE A 398 14.52 -8.82 19.34
N SER A 399 14.52 -9.28 20.60
CA SER A 399 14.97 -8.47 21.72
C SER A 399 16.28 -8.99 22.30
N THR A 400 17.12 -8.09 22.84
CA THR A 400 18.29 -8.43 23.61
C THR A 400 18.71 -7.26 24.50
N THR A 401 19.48 -7.55 25.55
CA THR A 401 20.15 -6.55 26.39
C THR A 401 21.63 -6.48 26.03
N LEU A 402 22.09 -5.30 25.63
CA LEU A 402 23.50 -5.00 25.38
C LEU A 402 24.10 -4.29 26.59
N ARG A 403 25.10 -4.90 27.23
CA ARG A 403 25.91 -4.25 28.27
C ARG A 403 27.25 -3.84 27.66
N VAL A 404 27.49 -2.51 27.56
CA VAL A 404 28.61 -1.94 26.82
C VAL A 404 29.28 -0.80 27.58
N LYS A 405 30.57 -0.61 27.34
CA LYS A 405 31.28 0.61 27.79
C LYS A 405 31.11 1.68 26.75
N ASN A 406 31.10 2.94 27.16
CA ASN A 406 31.08 4.06 26.24
C ASN A 406 32.22 3.98 25.20
N SER A 407 33.41 3.52 25.61
CA SER A 407 34.56 3.34 24.72
C SER A 407 34.32 2.37 23.55
N ASP A 408 33.33 1.49 23.67
CA ASP A 408 33.05 0.46 22.66
C ASP A 408 32.00 0.95 21.64
N ILE A 409 31.45 2.14 21.87
CA ILE A 409 30.41 2.76 21.05
C ILE A 409 31.04 3.72 20.04
N ALA A 410 30.66 3.59 18.78
CA ALA A 410 30.97 4.56 17.73
C ALA A 410 29.75 5.43 17.42
N LEU A 411 29.87 6.74 17.56
CA LEU A 411 28.89 7.73 17.15
C LEU A 411 29.38 8.46 15.89
N PHE A 412 28.66 8.28 14.80
CA PHE A 412 28.93 8.93 13.51
C PHE A 412 28.04 10.16 13.36
N LYS A 413 28.61 11.35 13.61
CA LYS A 413 27.90 12.64 13.52
C LYS A 413 28.08 13.23 12.10
N LYS A 414 27.08 13.06 11.23
CA LYS A 414 27.00 13.67 9.90
C LYS A 414 25.71 14.52 9.80
N LYS A 415 24.86 14.26 8.81
CA LYS A 415 23.52 14.90 8.70
C LYS A 415 22.57 14.45 9.83
N SER A 416 22.77 13.27 10.33
CA SER A 416 22.12 12.70 11.53
C SER A 416 23.15 11.85 12.27
N THR A 417 22.98 11.69 13.60
CA THR A 417 23.86 10.84 14.40
C THR A 417 23.46 9.38 14.26
N THR A 418 24.45 8.51 14.04
CA THR A 418 24.28 7.07 13.95
C THR A 418 25.07 6.41 15.08
N PHE A 419 24.42 5.54 15.82
CA PHE A 419 25.02 4.69 16.83
C PHE A 419 25.47 3.37 16.21
N LYS A 420 26.64 2.88 16.58
CA LYS A 420 27.13 1.55 16.28
C LYS A 420 27.89 0.98 17.48
N VAL A 421 27.56 -0.26 17.84
CA VAL A 421 28.36 -1.05 18.77
C VAL A 421 28.51 -2.46 18.23
N GLU A 422 29.66 -3.07 18.50
CA GLU A 422 29.94 -4.44 18.09
C GLU A 422 29.95 -5.36 19.31
N LYS A 423 29.19 -6.47 19.26
CA LYS A 423 29.10 -7.46 20.34
C LYS A 423 29.10 -8.86 19.76
N ASN A 424 30.08 -9.68 20.16
CA ASN A 424 30.22 -11.07 19.70
C ASN A 424 30.26 -11.20 18.14
N GLY A 425 30.89 -10.25 17.44
CA GLY A 425 30.98 -10.24 15.98
C GLY A 425 29.71 -9.75 15.26
N VAL A 426 28.72 -9.25 16.00
CA VAL A 426 27.49 -8.66 15.47
C VAL A 426 27.52 -7.16 15.65
N ALA A 427 27.33 -6.40 14.57
CA ALA A 427 27.22 -4.94 14.61
C ALA A 427 25.76 -4.53 14.87
N PHE A 428 25.49 -3.91 16.00
CA PHE A 428 24.18 -3.30 16.29
C PHE A 428 24.22 -1.81 15.90
N ILE A 429 23.25 -1.39 15.06
CA ILE A 429 23.22 -0.05 14.47
C ILE A 429 21.86 0.59 14.69
N LYS A 430 21.85 1.87 15.11
CA LYS A 430 20.66 2.73 15.14
C LYS A 430 20.97 4.03 14.43
N PHE A 431 20.09 4.40 13.50
CA PHE A 431 20.17 5.66 12.78
C PHE A 431 19.33 6.76 13.45
N GLN A 432 19.66 8.01 13.16
CA GLN A 432 18.86 9.19 13.50
C GLN A 432 18.61 9.37 15.01
N LEU A 433 19.65 9.24 15.81
CA LEU A 433 19.57 9.49 17.25
C LEU A 433 19.08 10.90 17.56
N LYS A 434 18.25 11.01 18.57
CA LYS A 434 17.85 12.27 19.17
C LYS A 434 18.99 12.86 19.99
N GLU A 435 18.94 14.17 20.23
CA GLU A 435 20.01 14.87 20.92
C GLU A 435 20.15 14.44 22.38
N ASP A 436 19.06 14.18 23.06
CA ASP A 436 19.01 13.65 24.43
C ASP A 436 19.61 12.25 24.54
N GLU A 437 19.35 11.38 23.54
CA GLU A 437 19.94 10.03 23.47
C GLU A 437 21.47 10.12 23.32
N VAL A 438 21.95 11.03 22.46
CA VAL A 438 23.38 11.28 22.25
C VAL A 438 24.05 11.76 23.55
N GLN A 439 23.44 12.72 24.24
CA GLN A 439 23.95 13.25 25.51
C GLN A 439 24.00 12.17 26.58
N LYS A 440 22.95 11.32 26.70
CA LYS A 440 22.91 10.21 27.65
C LYS A 440 24.05 9.20 27.38
N ILE A 441 24.28 8.85 26.12
CA ILE A 441 25.38 7.96 25.73
C ILE A 441 26.74 8.58 26.07
N GLU A 442 26.97 9.85 25.72
CA GLU A 442 28.28 10.51 25.93
C GLU A 442 28.62 10.75 27.40
N SER A 443 27.59 10.93 28.24
CA SER A 443 27.79 11.21 29.69
C SER A 443 27.94 9.97 30.55
N THR A 444 27.55 8.78 30.05
CA THR A 444 27.49 7.56 30.86
C THR A 444 28.66 6.61 30.53
N LYS A 445 29.41 6.16 31.53
CA LYS A 445 30.60 5.32 31.34
C LYS A 445 30.27 3.87 30.95
N ARG A 446 29.22 3.31 31.53
CA ARG A 446 28.69 1.97 31.22
C ARG A 446 27.20 2.03 30.99
N LEU A 447 26.76 1.36 29.98
CA LEU A 447 25.37 1.41 29.51
C LEU A 447 24.78 0.00 29.46
N LYS A 448 23.55 -0.11 29.97
CA LYS A 448 22.63 -1.20 29.73
C LYS A 448 21.63 -0.72 28.70
N ILE A 449 21.58 -1.36 27.54
CA ILE A 449 20.72 -0.97 26.41
C ILE A 449 19.83 -2.16 26.08
N ASP A 450 18.54 -2.04 26.37
CA ASP A 450 17.55 -3.02 25.94
C ASP A 450 17.11 -2.63 24.53
N VAL A 451 17.28 -3.54 23.57
CA VAL A 451 17.05 -3.27 22.15
C VAL A 451 16.05 -4.23 21.54
N ILE A 452 15.19 -3.69 20.66
CA ILE A 452 14.40 -4.46 19.69
C ILE A 452 15.02 -4.21 18.32
N PHE A 453 15.34 -5.27 17.59
CA PHE A 453 16.10 -5.18 16.35
C PHE A 453 15.67 -6.22 15.31
N THR A 454 15.90 -5.92 14.05
CA THR A 454 15.84 -6.88 12.93
C THR A 454 17.24 -7.33 12.56
N LEU A 455 17.35 -8.51 11.94
CA LEU A 455 18.63 -9.07 11.51
C LEU A 455 18.89 -8.79 10.02
N GLY A 456 20.15 -8.56 9.69
CA GLY A 456 20.58 -8.38 8.31
C GLY A 456 22.04 -8.79 8.14
N ILE A 457 22.53 -8.67 6.91
CA ILE A 457 23.93 -8.94 6.56
C ILE A 457 24.56 -7.63 6.07
N ASN A 458 25.63 -7.22 6.73
CA ASN A 458 26.47 -6.16 6.25
C ASN A 458 27.48 -6.72 5.24
N ARG A 459 27.40 -6.24 4.00
CA ARG A 459 28.28 -6.60 2.89
C ARG A 459 29.22 -5.43 2.56
N TYR A 460 30.43 -5.52 3.02
CA TYR A 460 31.41 -4.46 2.81
C TYR A 460 32.78 -5.01 2.42
N ASN A 461 33.38 -4.49 1.34
CA ASN A 461 34.69 -4.92 0.82
C ASN A 461 34.86 -6.43 0.67
N GLY A 462 33.82 -7.14 0.21
CA GLY A 462 33.82 -8.60 0.02
C GLY A 462 33.71 -9.42 1.31
N THR A 463 33.53 -8.77 2.45
CA THR A 463 33.28 -9.42 3.74
C THR A 463 31.82 -9.32 4.12
N GLU A 464 31.23 -10.44 4.54
CA GLU A 464 29.87 -10.51 5.07
C GLU A 464 29.90 -10.70 6.59
N THR A 465 29.13 -9.86 7.30
CA THR A 465 29.03 -9.93 8.77
C THR A 465 27.58 -9.77 9.20
N PRO A 466 27.15 -10.48 10.28
CA PRO A 466 25.82 -10.32 10.82
C PRO A 466 25.63 -8.92 11.41
N GLN A 467 24.43 -8.37 11.24
CA GLN A 467 24.08 -7.03 11.68
C GLN A 467 22.69 -7.02 12.33
N GLY A 468 22.57 -6.31 13.46
CA GLY A 468 21.31 -5.99 14.11
C GLY A 468 20.92 -4.55 13.85
N MET A 469 19.79 -4.33 13.19
CA MET A 469 19.23 -3.00 12.96
C MET A 469 18.26 -2.64 14.07
N ILE A 470 18.70 -1.78 15.00
CA ILE A 470 17.90 -1.38 16.15
C ILE A 470 16.71 -0.51 15.71
N GLN A 471 15.53 -0.99 16.00
CA GLN A 471 14.26 -0.30 15.77
C GLN A 471 13.88 0.55 16.99
N GLU A 472 13.86 -0.09 18.15
CA GLU A 472 13.48 0.50 19.42
C GLU A 472 14.54 0.19 20.48
N TRP A 473 14.67 1.07 21.47
CA TRP A 473 15.60 0.84 22.58
C TRP A 473 15.23 1.64 23.84
N THR A 474 15.71 1.14 24.97
CA THR A 474 15.86 1.91 26.20
C THR A 474 17.32 1.91 26.62
N ILE A 475 17.79 3.06 27.10
CA ILE A 475 19.18 3.24 27.50
C ILE A 475 19.20 3.55 28.99
N ASP A 476 19.92 2.76 29.78
CA ASP A 476 20.10 2.97 31.22
C ASP A 476 21.58 2.92 31.61
N GLU A 477 21.92 3.46 32.76
CA GLU A 477 23.24 3.27 33.36
C GLU A 477 23.37 1.82 33.85
N ASP A 478 24.52 1.18 33.60
CA ASP A 478 24.79 -0.18 34.05
C ASP A 478 25.51 -0.13 35.43
N ASP A 479 24.73 -0.31 36.49
CA ASP A 479 25.19 -0.25 37.88
C ASP A 479 26.10 -1.42 38.31
N GLY A 480 26.26 -2.40 37.41
CA GLY A 480 27.20 -3.52 37.60
C GLY A 480 26.76 -4.60 38.59
N GLU A 481 25.50 -4.57 39.09
CA GLU A 481 25.04 -5.53 40.12
C GLU A 481 24.70 -6.94 39.59
N ASP A 482 24.59 -7.15 38.29
CA ASP A 482 24.28 -8.48 37.71
C ASP A 482 25.49 -9.10 36.98
N MET A 483 26.58 -9.31 37.67
CA MET A 483 27.68 -10.16 37.21
C MET A 483 27.75 -11.45 38.06
N PHE A 484 26.75 -12.31 37.89
CA PHE A 484 26.88 -13.74 38.27
C PHE A 484 26.02 -14.63 37.40
#